data_aaa764ac808e4cc300cce19066ab03ec
#
_entry.id   aaa764ac808e4cc300cce19066ab03ec
#
_cell.length_a   1.000
_cell.length_b   1.000
_cell.length_c   1.000
_cell.angle_alpha   90.00
_cell.angle_beta   90.00
_cell.angle_gamma   90.00
#
_symmetry.space_group_name_H-M   'P 1'
#
loop_
_entity.id
_entity.type
_entity.pdbx_description
1 polymer ?
#
loop_
_entity_poly.entity_id
_entity_poly.type
_entity_poly.pdbx_seq_one_letter_code
_entity_poly.pdbx_strand_id
1 'polypeptide(L)'
;KQLRIDFNYRNHGQSPNPDNKVWIRGADNFPWILAYDLLSNQNDLGQWKLGLINVNDIMDTVALPQSIGTSFQVKIAQQGNTSANVPYPILDQDDGYTIDDVSIAEAIGDVGLSEIISPNKDGCGLTGNYPVTIRVKNYNNSAVNNIQVNYRVNAGVIVTENIAVLNANQVLNYTFTVNANLAVFTDYTFDCWLTAAGDNCQSNDSVLNYLLHNSPVI
;
A
#
# COMPACT_ATOMS: atom_id res chain seq x y z
N LYS A 1 7.90 13.63 -13.28
CA LYS A 1 8.31 12.22 -13.17
C LYS A 1 7.78 11.69 -11.85
N GLN A 2 7.12 10.54 -11.88
CA GLN A 2 6.75 9.81 -10.69
C GLN A 2 7.91 8.87 -10.35
N LEU A 3 8.40 8.93 -9.12
CA LEU A 3 9.48 8.07 -8.64
C LEU A 3 8.92 7.02 -7.69
N ARG A 4 9.36 5.78 -7.87
CA ARG A 4 9.00 4.66 -7.01
C ARG A 4 10.25 4.02 -6.40
N ILE A 5 10.13 3.60 -5.16
CA ILE A 5 11.13 2.78 -4.47
C ILE A 5 10.49 1.45 -4.14
N ASP A 6 11.12 0.37 -4.59
CA ASP A 6 10.77 -1.00 -4.26
C ASP A 6 11.91 -1.60 -3.45
N PHE A 7 11.60 -2.44 -2.47
CA PHE A 7 12.59 -3.20 -1.73
C PHE A 7 11.96 -4.44 -1.11
N ASN A 8 12.72 -5.51 -1.02
CA ASN A 8 12.34 -6.66 -0.23
C ASN A 8 12.83 -6.48 1.21
N TYR A 9 12.00 -6.87 2.18
CA TYR A 9 12.41 -6.86 3.58
C TYR A 9 11.90 -8.08 4.34
N ARG A 10 12.63 -8.45 5.37
CA ARG A 10 12.31 -9.58 6.23
C ARG A 10 12.56 -9.20 7.68
N ASN A 11 11.58 -9.41 8.54
CA ASN A 11 11.69 -9.23 9.99
C ASN A 11 12.21 -10.51 10.64
N HIS A 12 13.25 -10.40 11.47
CA HIS A 12 13.88 -11.53 12.16
C HIS A 12 13.40 -11.76 13.60
N GLY A 13 12.47 -10.95 14.10
CA GLY A 13 11.67 -11.38 15.23
C GLY A 13 11.85 -10.72 16.55
N GLN A 14 12.59 -9.64 16.66
CA GLN A 14 12.67 -8.97 17.96
C GLN A 14 11.63 -7.89 18.22
N SER A 15 11.64 -7.45 19.48
CA SER A 15 10.76 -6.45 20.04
C SER A 15 10.55 -5.27 19.08
N PRO A 16 9.31 -4.83 18.92
CA PRO A 16 9.01 -3.73 18.03
C PRO A 16 9.85 -2.51 18.37
N ASN A 17 10.74 -2.15 17.45
CA ASN A 17 11.47 -0.91 17.57
C ASN A 17 10.78 0.16 16.73
N PRO A 18 10.26 1.24 17.35
CA PRO A 18 9.50 2.28 16.65
C PRO A 18 10.31 3.02 15.59
N ASP A 19 11.63 2.85 15.56
CA ASP A 19 12.52 3.55 14.63
C ASP A 19 12.95 2.72 13.42
N ASN A 20 12.43 1.49 13.26
CA ASN A 20 12.65 0.69 12.07
C ASN A 20 11.77 1.19 10.91
N LYS A 21 12.28 2.15 10.16
CA LYS A 21 11.52 2.94 9.17
C LYS A 21 12.37 3.30 7.96
N VAL A 22 11.67 3.65 6.89
CA VAL A 22 12.27 4.25 5.70
C VAL A 22 11.83 5.70 5.60
N TRP A 23 12.78 6.61 5.40
CA TRP A 23 12.55 8.03 5.17
C TRP A 23 13.09 8.47 3.82
N ILE A 24 12.47 9.49 3.29
CA ILE A 24 12.90 10.15 2.05
C ILE A 24 13.00 11.65 2.27
N ARG A 25 13.79 12.33 1.43
CA ARG A 25 13.78 13.78 1.29
C ARG A 25 14.12 14.18 -0.13
N GLY A 26 13.50 15.25 -0.63
CA GLY A 26 13.64 15.71 -2.00
C GLY A 26 15.03 16.26 -2.33
N ALA A 27 15.72 16.83 -1.34
CA ALA A 27 17.08 17.36 -1.46
C ALA A 27 17.73 17.49 -0.07
N ASP A 28 19.04 17.77 -0.03
CA ASP A 28 19.83 17.87 1.20
C ASP A 28 19.29 18.86 2.22
N ASN A 29 18.70 19.96 1.77
CA ASN A 29 18.18 21.05 2.60
C ASN A 29 16.75 20.82 3.07
N PHE A 30 16.08 19.74 2.67
CA PHE A 30 14.73 19.42 3.11
C PHE A 30 14.72 18.51 4.33
N PRO A 31 13.69 18.61 5.20
CA PRO A 31 13.50 17.69 6.31
C PRO A 31 13.20 16.27 5.80
N TRP A 32 13.53 15.27 6.61
CA TRP A 32 13.17 13.88 6.35
C TRP A 32 11.66 13.66 6.51
N ILE A 33 11.06 12.97 5.55
CA ILE A 33 9.66 12.54 5.55
C ILE A 33 9.64 11.04 5.80
N LEU A 34 8.79 10.58 6.72
CA LEU A 34 8.52 9.15 6.91
C LEU A 34 7.82 8.60 5.68
N ALA A 35 8.44 7.63 5.02
CA ALA A 35 7.93 7.05 3.78
C ALA A 35 7.35 5.64 3.98
N TYR A 36 7.91 4.85 4.89
CA TYR A 36 7.47 3.49 5.15
C TYR A 36 7.75 3.07 6.58
N ASP A 37 6.78 2.45 7.24
CA ASP A 37 6.93 1.89 8.58
C ASP A 37 7.07 0.36 8.48
N LEU A 38 8.28 -0.15 8.80
CA LEU A 38 8.56 -1.58 8.76
C LEU A 38 7.84 -2.34 9.89
N LEU A 39 7.40 -1.63 10.95
CA LEU A 39 6.68 -2.22 12.07
C LEU A 39 5.24 -2.63 11.76
N SER A 40 4.59 -2.00 10.80
CA SER A 40 3.18 -2.26 10.47
C SER A 40 2.91 -3.73 10.08
N ASN A 41 3.96 -4.53 9.88
CA ASN A 41 3.88 -5.92 9.42
C ASN A 41 4.59 -6.91 10.36
N GLN A 42 4.54 -6.70 11.67
CA GLN A 42 5.27 -7.51 12.66
C GLN A 42 4.83 -8.97 12.77
N ASN A 43 3.61 -9.30 12.35
CA ASN A 43 3.04 -10.63 12.57
C ASN A 43 3.61 -11.72 11.65
N ASP A 44 4.45 -11.36 10.67
CA ASP A 44 4.98 -12.30 9.68
C ASP A 44 6.50 -12.45 9.83
N LEU A 45 6.91 -13.00 10.96
CA LEU A 45 8.32 -13.26 11.23
C LEU A 45 8.93 -14.21 10.20
N GLY A 46 10.12 -13.86 9.73
CA GLY A 46 10.87 -14.69 8.82
C GLY A 46 10.35 -14.75 7.39
N GLN A 47 9.28 -14.04 7.06
CA GLN A 47 8.73 -13.97 5.70
C GLN A 47 9.30 -12.76 4.95
N TRP A 48 9.65 -12.98 3.68
CA TRP A 48 9.98 -11.88 2.78
C TRP A 48 8.73 -11.11 2.38
N LYS A 49 8.83 -9.81 2.41
CA LYS A 49 7.76 -8.87 2.02
C LYS A 49 8.30 -7.84 1.05
N LEU A 50 7.41 -7.36 0.18
CA LEU A 50 7.70 -6.24 -0.69
C LEU A 50 7.28 -4.93 -0.01
N GLY A 51 8.22 -4.01 0.12
CA GLY A 51 7.96 -2.62 0.44
C GLY A 51 7.85 -1.80 -0.84
N LEU A 52 6.81 -0.99 -0.94
CA LEU A 52 6.55 -0.11 -2.08
C LEU A 52 6.34 1.32 -1.58
N ILE A 53 7.07 2.27 -2.15
CA ILE A 53 6.98 3.70 -1.81
C ILE A 53 6.76 4.49 -3.09
N ASN A 54 5.59 5.10 -3.23
CA ASN A 54 5.32 6.11 -4.26
C ASN A 54 5.81 7.47 -3.75
N VAL A 55 7.00 7.85 -4.16
CA VAL A 55 7.75 8.99 -3.60
C VAL A 55 6.97 10.30 -3.71
N ASN A 56 6.43 10.59 -4.88
CA ASN A 56 5.72 11.84 -5.13
C ASN A 56 4.45 11.96 -4.27
N ASP A 57 3.70 10.87 -4.10
CA ASP A 57 2.48 10.89 -3.28
C ASP A 57 2.78 11.28 -1.84
N ILE A 58 3.86 10.70 -1.27
CA ILE A 58 4.29 11.01 0.09
C ILE A 58 4.78 12.46 0.19
N MET A 59 5.58 12.91 -0.78
CA MET A 59 6.11 14.27 -0.77
C MET A 59 5.03 15.35 -0.94
N ASP A 60 3.95 15.04 -1.66
CA ASP A 60 2.83 15.96 -1.90
C ASP A 60 1.86 16.05 -0.72
N THR A 61 1.82 15.02 0.16
CA THR A 61 0.86 14.94 1.28
C THR A 61 1.36 15.57 2.59
N VAL A 62 2.64 15.89 2.70
CA VAL A 62 3.20 16.51 3.92
C VAL A 62 2.87 18.01 4.00
N ALA A 63 2.89 18.56 5.21
CA ALA A 63 2.55 19.96 5.47
C ALA A 63 3.41 20.96 4.67
N LEU A 64 4.64 20.57 4.34
CA LEU A 64 5.55 21.30 3.46
C LEU A 64 5.92 20.40 2.28
N PRO A 65 5.16 20.43 1.18
CA PRO A 65 5.43 19.61 0.00
C PRO A 65 6.85 19.78 -0.51
N GLN A 66 7.47 18.68 -0.92
CA GLN A 66 8.83 18.67 -1.45
C GLN A 66 8.84 18.23 -2.91
N SER A 67 9.83 18.72 -3.65
CA SER A 67 10.11 18.27 -5.01
C SER A 67 11.38 17.43 -5.05
N ILE A 68 11.44 16.46 -5.98
CA ILE A 68 12.62 15.64 -6.20
C ILE A 68 13.70 16.49 -6.89
N GLY A 69 14.78 16.73 -6.18
CA GLY A 69 15.98 17.44 -6.68
C GLY A 69 17.11 16.47 -7.04
N THR A 70 18.24 17.04 -7.43
CA THR A 70 19.46 16.28 -7.81
C THR A 70 20.14 15.59 -6.62
N SER A 71 19.83 16.01 -5.39
CA SER A 71 20.32 15.41 -4.15
C SER A 71 19.21 14.69 -3.37
N PHE A 72 18.27 14.06 -4.09
CA PHE A 72 17.25 13.19 -3.50
C PHE A 72 17.90 12.08 -2.65
N GLN A 73 17.35 11.82 -1.48
CA GLN A 73 17.92 10.83 -0.55
C GLN A 73 16.85 9.92 0.03
N VAL A 74 17.29 8.69 0.24
CA VAL A 74 16.56 7.65 0.97
C VAL A 74 17.38 7.27 2.20
N LYS A 75 16.74 7.13 3.34
CA LYS A 75 17.34 6.64 4.57
C LYS A 75 16.54 5.44 5.07
N ILE A 76 17.19 4.31 5.18
CA ILE A 76 16.66 3.12 5.84
C ILE A 76 17.32 3.07 7.22
N ALA A 77 16.54 3.14 8.28
CA ALA A 77 17.04 3.07 9.65
C ALA A 77 16.55 1.80 10.33
N GLN A 78 17.49 1.17 10.98
CA GLN A 78 17.27 0.05 11.87
C GLN A 78 17.91 0.39 13.20
N GLN A 79 17.16 0.22 14.27
CA GLN A 79 17.66 0.36 15.62
C GLN A 79 17.53 -1.00 16.30
N GLY A 80 18.66 -1.60 16.66
CA GLY A 80 18.67 -2.80 17.49
C GLY A 80 18.29 -2.45 18.94
N ASN A 81 17.47 -3.29 19.55
CA ASN A 81 17.22 -3.21 20.99
C ASN A 81 18.32 -4.05 21.69
N THR A 82 19.47 -3.45 21.93
CA THR A 82 20.46 -4.08 22.79
C THR A 82 19.92 -4.07 24.21
N SER A 83 19.40 -5.19 24.67
CA SER A 83 19.14 -5.38 26.10
C SER A 83 20.46 -5.17 26.85
N ALA A 84 20.54 -4.14 27.67
CA ALA A 84 21.73 -3.83 28.48
C ALA A 84 22.14 -4.96 29.45
N ASN A 85 21.39 -6.04 29.52
CA ASN A 85 21.55 -7.17 30.42
C ASN A 85 22.00 -8.47 29.74
N VAL A 86 22.31 -8.47 28.46
CA VAL A 86 22.84 -9.65 27.78
C VAL A 86 24.34 -9.54 27.78
N PRO A 87 25.07 -10.47 28.46
CA PRO A 87 26.55 -10.43 28.46
C PRO A 87 27.08 -10.65 27.05
N TYR A 88 27.89 -9.71 26.56
CA TYR A 88 28.67 -9.88 25.35
C TYR A 88 29.48 -11.23 25.44
N PRO A 89 29.36 -12.16 24.48
CA PRO A 89 29.07 -11.97 23.07
C PRO A 89 27.82 -12.73 22.53
N ILE A 90 26.74 -12.69 23.22
CA ILE A 90 25.50 -13.24 22.63
C ILE A 90 24.98 -12.20 21.64
N LEU A 91 25.53 -12.25 20.42
CA LEU A 91 24.87 -11.64 19.28
C LEU A 91 23.56 -12.41 19.06
N ASP A 92 22.48 -11.80 19.40
CA ASP A 92 21.17 -12.31 19.01
C ASP A 92 21.09 -12.22 17.48
N GLN A 93 21.18 -13.36 16.82
CA GLN A 93 21.18 -13.46 15.36
C GLN A 93 19.77 -13.25 14.79
N ASP A 94 18.77 -13.10 15.67
CA ASP A 94 17.36 -13.02 15.32
C ASP A 94 16.82 -11.59 15.35
N ASP A 95 17.69 -10.57 15.44
CA ASP A 95 17.31 -9.16 15.58
C ASP A 95 17.26 -8.40 14.26
N GLY A 96 16.24 -7.57 14.12
CA GLY A 96 16.17 -6.53 13.11
C GLY A 96 15.53 -6.94 11.80
N TYR A 97 15.91 -6.23 10.74
CA TYR A 97 15.40 -6.42 9.38
C TYR A 97 16.54 -6.67 8.41
N THR A 98 16.36 -7.63 7.53
CA THR A 98 17.15 -7.71 6.29
C THR A 98 16.41 -6.92 5.21
N ILE A 99 17.14 -6.06 4.50
CA ILE A 99 16.66 -5.31 3.33
C ILE A 99 17.46 -5.80 2.13
N ASP A 100 16.76 -6.09 1.03
CA ASP A 100 17.35 -6.58 -0.20
C ASP A 100 16.63 -6.02 -1.43
N ASP A 101 17.25 -6.14 -2.60
CA ASP A 101 16.71 -5.74 -3.91
C ASP A 101 16.14 -4.30 -3.93
N VAL A 102 16.84 -3.35 -3.31
CA VAL A 102 16.41 -1.95 -3.31
C VAL A 102 16.52 -1.37 -4.72
N SER A 103 15.38 -1.00 -5.28
CA SER A 103 15.27 -0.35 -6.59
C SER A 103 14.67 1.04 -6.45
N ILE A 104 15.23 2.01 -7.16
CA ILE A 104 14.67 3.36 -7.29
C ILE A 104 14.52 3.65 -8.78
N ALA A 105 13.31 3.72 -9.24
CA ALA A 105 13.01 3.86 -10.66
C ALA A 105 11.89 4.87 -10.92
N GLU A 106 11.81 5.37 -12.15
CA GLU A 106 10.63 6.10 -12.60
C GLU A 106 9.47 5.11 -12.77
N ALA A 107 8.32 5.41 -12.16
CA ALA A 107 7.10 4.65 -12.34
C ALA A 107 6.57 4.90 -13.76
N ILE A 108 6.95 4.03 -14.71
CA ILE A 108 6.51 4.06 -16.10
C ILE A 108 5.63 2.85 -16.35
N GLY A 109 4.45 3.06 -16.94
CA GLY A 109 3.51 1.97 -17.18
C GLY A 109 2.93 1.42 -15.87
N ASP A 110 2.40 2.30 -14.99
CA ASP A 110 1.91 1.92 -13.67
C ASP A 110 0.52 2.53 -13.45
N VAL A 111 -0.46 1.69 -13.17
CA VAL A 111 -1.81 2.05 -12.70
C VAL A 111 -2.09 1.21 -11.46
N GLY A 112 -2.33 1.83 -10.33
CA GLY A 112 -2.51 1.09 -9.08
C GLY A 112 -3.90 1.28 -8.45
N LEU A 113 -4.30 0.32 -7.63
CA LEU A 113 -5.46 0.34 -6.76
C LEU A 113 -5.00 0.57 -5.32
N SER A 114 -5.22 1.78 -4.78
CA SER A 114 -4.65 2.17 -3.50
C SER A 114 -5.50 1.77 -2.29
N GLU A 115 -6.83 1.76 -2.43
CA GLU A 115 -7.71 1.42 -1.31
C GLU A 115 -9.14 1.06 -1.75
N ILE A 116 -9.87 0.39 -0.86
CA ILE A 116 -11.32 0.24 -0.89
C ILE A 116 -11.92 1.36 -0.03
N ILE A 117 -12.62 2.33 -0.67
CA ILE A 117 -13.25 3.47 0.01
C ILE A 117 -14.57 3.06 0.64
N SER A 118 -15.34 2.22 -0.07
CA SER A 118 -16.63 1.68 0.37
C SER A 118 -16.72 0.20 -0.01
N PRO A 119 -17.19 -0.65 0.90
CA PRO A 119 -17.59 -0.39 2.29
C PRO A 119 -16.40 -0.11 3.21
N ASN A 120 -16.63 0.69 4.27
CA ASN A 120 -15.65 0.89 5.35
C ASN A 120 -15.59 -0.33 6.27
N LYS A 121 -14.41 -0.59 6.87
CA LYS A 121 -14.17 -1.73 7.78
C LYS A 121 -15.12 -1.77 8.98
N ASP A 122 -15.55 -0.61 9.47
CA ASP A 122 -16.43 -0.48 10.64
C ASP A 122 -17.89 -0.26 10.20
N GLY A 123 -18.44 -1.22 9.46
CA GLY A 123 -19.81 -1.14 8.95
C GLY A 123 -20.86 -1.62 9.96
N CYS A 124 -21.88 -0.78 10.22
CA CYS A 124 -23.10 -1.19 10.93
C CYS A 124 -24.29 -1.02 10.01
N GLY A 125 -25.22 -1.98 10.02
CA GLY A 125 -26.46 -1.90 9.25
C GLY A 125 -26.25 -1.89 7.73
N LEU A 126 -25.26 -2.62 7.25
CA LEU A 126 -25.02 -2.77 5.82
C LEU A 126 -26.19 -3.50 5.16
N THR A 127 -26.50 -3.13 3.93
CA THR A 127 -27.69 -3.60 3.23
C THR A 127 -27.39 -4.62 2.14
N GLY A 128 -28.45 -5.21 1.56
CA GLY A 128 -28.32 -6.12 0.41
C GLY A 128 -27.96 -5.43 -0.92
N ASN A 129 -27.83 -4.10 -0.92
CA ASN A 129 -27.50 -3.31 -2.10
C ASN A 129 -26.51 -2.21 -1.72
N TYR A 130 -25.30 -2.60 -1.32
CA TYR A 130 -24.29 -1.68 -0.79
C TYR A 130 -23.25 -1.30 -1.85
N PRO A 131 -22.97 0.01 -2.06
CA PRO A 131 -22.05 0.44 -3.11
C PRO A 131 -20.60 0.03 -2.80
N VAL A 132 -19.90 -0.47 -3.82
CA VAL A 132 -18.47 -0.76 -3.75
C VAL A 132 -17.72 0.34 -4.49
N THR A 133 -16.79 1.01 -3.80
CA THR A 133 -15.98 2.09 -4.36
C THR A 133 -14.52 1.85 -4.06
N ILE A 134 -13.69 1.93 -5.09
CA ILE A 134 -12.23 1.79 -5.01
C ILE A 134 -11.56 3.08 -5.44
N ARG A 135 -10.33 3.30 -4.98
CA ARG A 135 -9.47 4.40 -5.46
C ARG A 135 -8.41 3.85 -6.39
N VAL A 136 -8.41 4.35 -7.62
CA VAL A 136 -7.45 3.99 -8.67
C VAL A 136 -6.61 5.21 -9.02
N LYS A 137 -5.32 5.01 -9.25
CA LYS A 137 -4.40 6.08 -9.67
C LYS A 137 -3.60 5.65 -10.90
N ASN A 138 -3.48 6.58 -11.85
CA ASN A 138 -2.56 6.47 -12.95
C ASN A 138 -1.25 7.18 -12.59
N TYR A 139 -0.16 6.42 -12.46
CA TYR A 139 1.17 6.96 -12.16
C TYR A 139 1.94 7.39 -13.42
N ASN A 140 1.35 7.19 -14.60
CA ASN A 140 1.97 7.57 -15.86
C ASN A 140 1.82 9.05 -16.20
N ASN A 141 2.72 9.56 -17.01
CA ASN A 141 2.66 10.90 -17.61
C ASN A 141 1.74 10.98 -18.84
N SER A 142 1.03 9.89 -19.16
CA SER A 142 0.07 9.78 -20.26
C SER A 142 -1.19 9.10 -19.79
N ALA A 143 -2.29 9.31 -20.51
CA ALA A 143 -3.55 8.64 -20.23
C ALA A 143 -3.43 7.13 -20.47
N VAL A 144 -4.09 6.33 -19.62
CA VAL A 144 -4.26 4.89 -19.78
C VAL A 144 -5.72 4.61 -20.09
N ASN A 145 -5.96 3.73 -21.07
CA ASN A 145 -7.30 3.40 -21.52
C ASN A 145 -7.65 1.95 -21.18
N ASN A 146 -8.95 1.69 -21.08
CA ASN A 146 -9.48 0.34 -20.90
C ASN A 146 -8.89 -0.41 -19.69
N ILE A 147 -8.94 0.22 -18.52
CA ILE A 147 -8.51 -0.38 -17.27
C ILE A 147 -9.64 -1.27 -16.76
N GLN A 148 -9.42 -2.57 -16.70
CA GLN A 148 -10.38 -3.49 -16.13
C GLN A 148 -10.28 -3.44 -14.60
N VAL A 149 -11.40 -3.23 -13.92
CA VAL A 149 -11.51 -3.23 -12.46
C VAL A 149 -12.45 -4.34 -12.00
N ASN A 150 -12.08 -4.99 -10.93
CA ASN A 150 -12.77 -6.16 -10.44
C ASN A 150 -12.96 -6.12 -8.94
N TYR A 151 -14.07 -6.71 -8.46
CA TYR A 151 -14.18 -7.10 -7.06
C TYR A 151 -14.90 -8.42 -6.90
N ARG A 152 -14.68 -9.08 -5.77
CA ARG A 152 -15.49 -10.22 -5.29
C ARG A 152 -15.62 -10.18 -3.77
N VAL A 153 -16.68 -10.80 -3.27
CA VAL A 153 -16.97 -10.94 -1.84
C VAL A 153 -16.94 -12.41 -1.46
N ASN A 154 -16.23 -12.77 -0.39
CA ASN A 154 -16.14 -14.15 0.17
C ASN A 154 -15.77 -15.19 -0.89
N ALA A 155 -14.80 -14.89 -1.76
CA ALA A 155 -14.42 -15.72 -2.91
C ALA A 155 -15.58 -16.10 -3.85
N GLY A 156 -16.67 -15.32 -3.85
CA GLY A 156 -17.85 -15.52 -4.69
C GLY A 156 -17.67 -15.07 -6.13
N VAL A 157 -18.78 -14.70 -6.77
CA VAL A 157 -18.79 -14.25 -8.17
C VAL A 157 -17.99 -12.96 -8.34
N ILE A 158 -17.18 -12.91 -9.38
CA ILE A 158 -16.38 -11.71 -9.73
C ILE A 158 -17.29 -10.74 -10.48
N VAL A 159 -17.32 -9.50 -10.00
CA VAL A 159 -17.88 -8.36 -10.73
C VAL A 159 -16.74 -7.69 -11.48
N THR A 160 -16.90 -7.53 -12.78
CA THR A 160 -15.91 -6.93 -13.68
C THR A 160 -16.51 -5.74 -14.40
N GLU A 161 -15.85 -4.59 -14.34
CA GLU A 161 -16.21 -3.36 -15.04
C GLU A 161 -14.98 -2.72 -15.68
N ASN A 162 -15.16 -1.65 -16.44
CA ASN A 162 -14.08 -1.02 -17.17
C ASN A 162 -14.07 0.50 -16.99
N ILE A 163 -12.91 1.06 -16.63
CA ILE A 163 -12.64 2.49 -16.69
C ILE A 163 -12.12 2.80 -18.09
N ALA A 164 -12.91 3.56 -18.85
CA ALA A 164 -12.60 3.84 -20.25
C ALA A 164 -11.28 4.61 -20.43
N VAL A 165 -11.05 5.63 -19.61
CA VAL A 165 -9.86 6.49 -19.65
C VAL A 165 -9.52 6.94 -18.23
N LEU A 166 -8.24 6.89 -17.88
CA LEU A 166 -7.68 7.52 -16.68
C LEU A 166 -6.52 8.42 -17.13
N ASN A 167 -6.69 9.74 -16.99
CA ASN A 167 -5.71 10.70 -17.47
C ASN A 167 -4.36 10.60 -16.74
N ALA A 168 -3.32 11.21 -17.29
CA ALA A 168 -2.01 11.26 -16.67
C ALA A 168 -2.09 11.78 -15.22
N ASN A 169 -1.47 11.07 -14.28
CA ASN A 169 -1.44 11.39 -12.84
C ASN A 169 -2.82 11.51 -12.17
N GLN A 170 -3.88 11.06 -12.82
CA GLN A 170 -5.24 11.15 -12.28
C GLN A 170 -5.45 10.13 -11.16
N VAL A 171 -6.10 10.60 -10.08
CA VAL A 171 -6.72 9.77 -9.06
C VAL A 171 -8.22 9.74 -9.32
N LEU A 172 -8.81 8.56 -9.31
CA LEU A 172 -10.24 8.33 -9.55
C LEU A 172 -10.82 7.45 -8.43
N ASN A 173 -11.89 7.95 -7.80
CA ASN A 173 -12.75 7.10 -6.98
C ASN A 173 -13.79 6.46 -7.90
N TYR A 174 -13.63 5.18 -8.19
CA TYR A 174 -14.51 4.42 -9.06
C TYR A 174 -15.54 3.66 -8.24
N THR A 175 -16.81 3.92 -8.48
CA THR A 175 -17.92 3.18 -7.87
C THR A 175 -18.47 2.19 -8.87
N PHE A 176 -18.49 0.91 -8.51
CA PHE A 176 -19.07 -0.15 -9.34
C PHE A 176 -20.59 0.06 -9.51
N THR A 177 -21.10 -0.26 -10.69
CA THR A 177 -22.53 -0.21 -10.99
C THR A 177 -23.29 -1.37 -10.35
N VAL A 178 -22.63 -2.51 -10.19
CA VAL A 178 -23.14 -3.67 -9.46
C VAL A 178 -22.74 -3.54 -7.99
N ASN A 179 -23.75 -3.51 -7.12
CA ASN A 179 -23.57 -3.38 -5.68
C ASN A 179 -23.34 -4.74 -4.99
N ALA A 180 -22.72 -4.73 -3.81
CA ALA A 180 -22.53 -5.92 -3.00
C ALA A 180 -23.74 -6.19 -2.10
N ASN A 181 -24.06 -7.48 -1.89
CA ASN A 181 -25.04 -7.89 -0.90
C ASN A 181 -24.34 -8.16 0.44
N LEU A 182 -24.54 -7.25 1.40
CA LEU A 182 -23.93 -7.28 2.73
C LEU A 182 -24.97 -7.34 3.86
N ALA A 183 -26.20 -7.81 3.57
CA ALA A 183 -27.33 -7.75 4.50
C ALA A 183 -27.18 -8.69 5.72
N VAL A 184 -26.40 -9.74 5.61
CA VAL A 184 -26.21 -10.69 6.73
C VAL A 184 -25.23 -10.12 7.73
N PHE A 185 -25.52 -10.24 9.03
CA PHE A 185 -24.62 -9.84 10.11
C PHE A 185 -23.51 -10.89 10.28
N THR A 186 -22.40 -10.66 9.59
CA THR A 186 -21.26 -11.58 9.54
C THR A 186 -20.02 -10.85 9.05
N ASP A 187 -18.90 -11.56 9.03
CA ASP A 187 -17.67 -11.11 8.39
C ASP A 187 -17.73 -11.31 6.88
N TYR A 188 -17.26 -10.31 6.16
CA TYR A 188 -17.08 -10.33 4.71
C TYR A 188 -15.62 -10.08 4.36
N THR A 189 -15.10 -10.82 3.40
CA THR A 189 -13.78 -10.59 2.82
C THR A 189 -13.94 -10.05 1.41
N PHE A 190 -13.36 -8.88 1.14
CA PHE A 190 -13.30 -8.29 -0.19
C PHE A 190 -11.93 -8.50 -0.79
N ASP A 191 -11.92 -8.89 -2.06
CA ASP A 191 -10.75 -8.81 -2.95
C ASP A 191 -11.10 -7.86 -4.08
N CYS A 192 -10.30 -6.80 -4.25
CA CYS A 192 -10.40 -5.85 -5.35
C CYS A 192 -9.08 -5.83 -6.11
N TRP A 193 -9.15 -5.82 -7.45
CA TRP A 193 -7.95 -5.74 -8.29
C TRP A 193 -8.27 -5.08 -9.63
N LEU A 194 -7.21 -4.59 -10.28
CA LEU A 194 -7.28 -4.06 -11.62
C LEU A 194 -6.32 -4.76 -12.57
N THR A 195 -6.52 -4.52 -13.86
CA THR A 195 -5.60 -4.91 -14.92
C THR A 195 -5.57 -3.83 -15.98
N ALA A 196 -4.39 -3.36 -16.36
CA ALA A 196 -4.20 -2.36 -17.40
C ALA A 196 -3.15 -2.83 -18.41
N ALA A 197 -3.38 -2.56 -19.68
CA ALA A 197 -2.39 -2.90 -20.70
C ALA A 197 -1.14 -2.02 -20.53
N GLY A 198 0.03 -2.64 -20.51
CA GLY A 198 1.31 -1.94 -20.33
C GLY A 198 1.62 -1.59 -18.89
N ASP A 199 0.86 -2.12 -17.94
CA ASP A 199 1.19 -2.02 -16.51
C ASP A 199 2.37 -2.94 -16.18
N ASN A 200 3.42 -2.34 -15.65
CA ASN A 200 4.66 -3.03 -15.28
C ASN A 200 4.81 -3.20 -13.76
N CYS A 201 3.84 -2.73 -12.97
CA CYS A 201 3.88 -2.80 -11.50
C CYS A 201 2.65 -3.48 -10.91
N GLN A 202 2.54 -4.79 -11.07
CA GLN A 202 1.39 -5.56 -10.59
C GLN A 202 1.28 -5.66 -9.05
N SER A 203 2.28 -5.19 -8.31
CA SER A 203 2.29 -5.28 -6.84
C SER A 203 1.34 -4.30 -6.16
N ASN A 204 0.91 -3.23 -6.84
CA ASN A 204 -0.05 -2.23 -6.35
C ASN A 204 -1.43 -2.33 -7.03
N ASP A 205 -1.67 -3.38 -7.83
CA ASP A 205 -2.92 -3.57 -8.58
C ASP A 205 -4.06 -4.12 -7.73
N SER A 206 -3.82 -4.49 -6.49
CA SER A 206 -4.82 -5.19 -5.70
C SER A 206 -4.83 -4.80 -4.22
N VAL A 207 -6.03 -4.81 -3.65
CA VAL A 207 -6.28 -4.87 -2.21
C VAL A 207 -7.01 -6.18 -1.96
N LEU A 208 -6.32 -7.13 -1.32
CA LEU A 208 -6.83 -8.47 -1.06
C LEU A 208 -7.07 -8.67 0.44
N ASN A 209 -8.00 -9.61 0.75
CA ASN A 209 -8.33 -9.97 2.13
C ASN A 209 -8.77 -8.78 2.99
N TYR A 210 -9.46 -7.81 2.39
CA TYR A 210 -10.02 -6.69 3.14
C TYR A 210 -11.20 -7.18 3.96
N LEU A 211 -11.00 -7.27 5.27
CA LEU A 211 -12.00 -7.78 6.21
C LEU A 211 -12.94 -6.67 6.63
N LEU A 212 -14.25 -6.94 6.54
CA LEU A 212 -15.35 -6.09 6.95
C LEU A 212 -16.29 -6.89 7.86
N HIS A 213 -16.70 -6.31 8.97
CA HIS A 213 -17.74 -6.88 9.83
C HIS A 213 -19.03 -6.08 9.72
N ASN A 214 -20.17 -6.74 9.40
CA ASN A 214 -21.48 -6.12 9.45
C ASN A 214 -22.16 -6.42 10.81
N SER A 215 -22.42 -5.38 11.58
CA SER A 215 -23.12 -5.46 12.86
C SER A 215 -24.52 -4.84 12.77
N PRO A 216 -25.48 -5.30 13.59
CA PRO A 216 -26.77 -4.64 13.71
C PRO A 216 -26.59 -3.22 14.25
N VAL A 217 -27.42 -2.30 13.81
CA VAL A 217 -27.55 -0.97 14.41
C VAL A 217 -28.26 -1.15 15.76
N ILE A 218 -27.62 -0.75 16.85
CA ILE A 218 -28.18 -0.80 18.20
C ILE A 218 -28.92 0.50 18.49
#